data_faab254650a242a741c1a7d4d807284d
#
_entry.id   faab254650a242a741c1a7d4d807284d
#
_cell.length_a   1.000
_cell.length_b   1.000
_cell.length_c   1.000
_cell.angle_alpha   90.00
_cell.angle_beta   90.00
_cell.angle_gamma   90.00
#
_symmetry.space_group_name_H-M   'P 1'
#
loop_
_entity.id
_entity.type
_entity.pdbx_description
1 polymer ?
#
loop_
_entity_poly.entity_id
_entity_poly.type
_entity_poly.pdbx_seq_one_letter_code
_entity_poly.pdbx_strand_id
1 'polypeptide(L)'
;MNSARVFWEQKITLSDVSWEHDPHYRFNFSSKILRLSKLHWKALSRQYPALYDGKILVLQNFSDKSGILKLTTSWIEFSLLVYHNYNKLSIPGTLGVLGCKVLITNPKETHFLLGVRSQKSEYKPGFVTLPGGLFEISDITNTVQEACLRELREELEIQVQEDVMDLIAIIRGEKGNSAILMIYTTCRTLGNGGVPDVSIPVVGNEEFQDNLLRWTSFEQIPYLESPNLMEGLQYLKNRNI
;
A
#
# COMPACT_ATOMS: atom_id res chain seq x y z
N MET A 1 -17.05 -12.16 -6.87
CA MET A 1 -16.24 -11.05 -6.38
C MET A 1 -15.27 -11.61 -5.38
N ASN A 2 -13.95 -11.53 -5.62
CA ASN A 2 -12.98 -11.96 -4.62
C ASN A 2 -12.89 -10.85 -3.56
N SER A 3 -13.47 -11.11 -2.38
CA SER A 3 -13.27 -10.25 -1.22
C SER A 3 -11.80 -10.25 -0.83
N ALA A 4 -11.28 -9.10 -0.41
CA ALA A 4 -9.95 -9.02 0.18
C ALA A 4 -9.83 -10.07 1.30
N ARG A 5 -8.81 -10.93 1.23
CA ARG A 5 -8.56 -11.93 2.26
C ARG A 5 -7.78 -11.29 3.39
N VAL A 6 -8.36 -11.29 4.58
CA VAL A 6 -7.69 -10.82 5.79
C VAL A 6 -6.74 -11.92 6.27
N PHE A 7 -5.46 -11.59 6.45
CA PHE A 7 -4.46 -12.47 7.04
C PHE A 7 -4.38 -12.29 8.55
N TRP A 8 -4.48 -11.04 9.00
CA TRP A 8 -4.40 -10.67 10.41
C TRP A 8 -5.24 -9.41 10.63
N GLU A 9 -5.83 -9.28 11.81
CA GLU A 9 -6.69 -8.16 12.15
C GLU A 9 -6.71 -7.94 13.66
N GLN A 10 -6.12 -6.83 14.06
CA GLN A 10 -6.11 -6.31 15.42
C GLN A 10 -5.59 -4.87 15.38
N LYS A 11 -6.10 -4.00 16.27
CA LYS A 11 -5.56 -2.66 16.40
C LYS A 11 -4.32 -2.67 17.31
N ILE A 12 -3.15 -2.37 16.75
CA ILE A 12 -1.89 -2.20 17.50
C ILE A 12 -1.14 -0.97 16.99
N THR A 13 -0.40 -0.33 17.87
CA THR A 13 0.44 0.82 17.50
C THR A 13 1.57 0.36 16.57
N LEU A 14 1.92 1.16 15.57
CA LEU A 14 3.00 0.80 14.64
C LEU A 14 4.36 0.64 15.32
N SER A 15 4.59 1.25 16.48
CA SER A 15 5.80 1.01 17.29
C SER A 15 5.94 -0.44 17.77
N ASP A 16 4.82 -1.17 17.86
CA ASP A 16 4.79 -2.59 18.24
C ASP A 16 4.87 -3.52 17.03
N VAL A 17 5.06 -2.96 15.83
CA VAL A 17 5.29 -3.72 14.60
C VAL A 17 6.74 -3.62 14.21
N SER A 18 7.38 -4.76 14.03
CA SER A 18 8.78 -4.84 13.59
C SER A 18 8.95 -5.78 12.42
N TRP A 19 10.00 -5.60 11.64
CA TRP A 19 10.40 -6.59 10.65
C TRP A 19 11.71 -7.28 11.01
N GLU A 20 11.76 -8.54 10.60
CA GLU A 20 12.95 -9.36 10.60
C GLU A 20 13.26 -9.69 9.15
N HIS A 21 14.35 -9.12 8.65
CA HIS A 21 14.74 -9.31 7.26
C HIS A 21 15.71 -10.47 7.13
N ASP A 22 15.42 -11.44 6.24
CA ASP A 22 16.36 -12.47 5.85
C ASP A 22 17.09 -12.06 4.55
N PRO A 23 18.33 -11.54 4.65
CA PRO A 23 19.09 -11.10 3.49
C PRO A 23 19.59 -12.28 2.64
N HIS A 24 19.58 -13.49 3.18
CA HIS A 24 20.08 -14.71 2.51
C HIS A 24 18.97 -15.48 1.83
N TYR A 25 17.71 -15.19 2.15
CA TYR A 25 16.60 -15.86 1.47
C TYR A 25 16.62 -15.56 -0.03
N ARG A 26 16.52 -16.61 -0.81
CA ARG A 26 16.47 -16.54 -2.28
C ARG A 26 15.25 -17.26 -2.77
N PHE A 27 14.44 -16.55 -3.55
CA PHE A 27 13.32 -17.15 -4.24
C PHE A 27 13.82 -18.06 -5.36
N ASN A 28 13.33 -19.29 -5.41
CA ASN A 28 13.70 -20.24 -6.45
C ASN A 28 12.83 -20.03 -7.71
N PHE A 29 13.16 -18.99 -8.47
CA PHE A 29 12.57 -18.79 -9.79
C PHE A 29 13.34 -19.57 -10.84
N SER A 30 12.61 -20.21 -11.77
CA SER A 30 13.27 -20.87 -12.91
C SER A 30 13.98 -19.83 -13.79
N SER A 31 15.07 -20.23 -14.44
CA SER A 31 15.81 -19.39 -15.41
C SER A 31 14.92 -18.85 -16.52
N LYS A 32 13.88 -19.62 -16.90
CA LYS A 32 12.85 -19.18 -17.86
C LYS A 32 12.06 -17.99 -17.33
N ILE A 33 11.58 -18.03 -16.08
CA ILE A 33 10.82 -16.92 -15.47
C ILE A 33 11.72 -15.66 -15.37
N LEU A 34 12.94 -15.80 -14.88
CA LEU A 34 13.89 -14.68 -14.76
C LEU A 34 14.19 -14.03 -16.12
N ARG A 35 14.35 -14.81 -17.17
CA ARG A 35 14.55 -14.28 -18.53
C ARG A 35 13.31 -13.58 -19.05
N LEU A 36 12.13 -14.18 -18.88
CA LEU A 36 10.87 -13.60 -19.37
C LEU A 36 10.50 -12.31 -18.63
N SER A 37 10.72 -12.23 -17.31
CA SER A 37 10.48 -11.01 -16.54
C SER A 37 11.37 -9.86 -17.04
N LYS A 38 12.66 -10.12 -17.31
CA LYS A 38 13.57 -9.09 -17.86
C LYS A 38 13.17 -8.62 -19.27
N LEU A 39 12.70 -9.54 -20.11
CA LEU A 39 12.20 -9.19 -21.45
C LEU A 39 10.92 -8.34 -21.36
N HIS A 40 9.99 -8.73 -20.49
CA HIS A 40 8.76 -8.01 -20.24
C HIS A 40 9.06 -6.61 -19.70
N TRP A 41 9.95 -6.52 -18.72
CA TRP A 41 10.40 -5.23 -18.15
C TRP A 41 11.01 -4.31 -19.19
N LYS A 42 11.89 -4.84 -20.04
CA LYS A 42 12.50 -4.07 -21.14
C LYS A 42 11.48 -3.51 -22.11
N ALA A 43 10.38 -4.20 -22.36
CA ALA A 43 9.28 -3.71 -23.19
C ALA A 43 8.50 -2.61 -22.45
N LEU A 44 8.17 -2.84 -21.18
CA LEU A 44 7.38 -1.94 -20.37
C LEU A 44 8.11 -0.62 -20.07
N SER A 45 9.40 -0.66 -19.72
CA SER A 45 10.20 0.54 -19.43
C SER A 45 10.42 1.46 -20.66
N ARG A 46 10.23 0.95 -21.87
CA ARG A 46 10.19 1.79 -23.07
C ARG A 46 8.89 2.58 -23.19
N GLN A 47 7.78 1.99 -22.72
CA GLN A 47 6.46 2.63 -22.72
C GLN A 47 6.31 3.60 -21.55
N TYR A 48 6.93 3.29 -20.42
CA TYR A 48 6.89 4.04 -19.17
C TYR A 48 8.32 4.32 -18.67
N PRO A 49 9.01 5.34 -19.20
CA PRO A 49 10.43 5.59 -18.88
C PRO A 49 10.71 5.94 -17.42
N ALA A 50 9.69 6.40 -16.68
CA ALA A 50 9.81 6.72 -15.26
C ALA A 50 9.82 5.49 -14.34
N LEU A 51 9.53 4.28 -14.87
CA LEU A 51 9.56 3.06 -14.08
C LEU A 51 10.98 2.70 -13.67
N TYR A 52 11.14 2.41 -12.38
CA TYR A 52 12.38 1.95 -11.78
C TYR A 52 12.27 0.49 -11.31
N ASP A 53 13.26 -0.35 -11.68
CA ASP A 53 13.33 -1.75 -11.24
C ASP A 53 14.06 -1.84 -9.89
N GLY A 54 13.39 -1.34 -8.85
CA GLY A 54 13.89 -1.40 -7.48
C GLY A 54 13.70 -2.77 -6.82
N LYS A 55 14.33 -2.94 -5.66
CA LYS A 55 14.12 -4.09 -4.79
C LYS A 55 13.01 -3.76 -3.80
N ILE A 56 11.92 -4.49 -3.89
CA ILE A 56 10.74 -4.32 -3.05
C ILE A 56 10.64 -5.43 -2.01
N LEU A 57 10.12 -5.09 -0.83
CA LEU A 57 9.96 -6.06 0.25
C LEU A 57 8.80 -7.01 -0.05
N VAL A 58 8.97 -8.25 0.37
CA VAL A 58 7.92 -9.28 0.37
C VAL A 58 7.72 -9.81 1.77
N LEU A 59 6.47 -10.03 2.15
CA LEU A 59 6.10 -10.68 3.39
C LEU A 59 6.12 -12.20 3.20
N GLN A 60 6.99 -12.88 3.93
CA GLN A 60 7.06 -14.34 3.93
C GLN A 60 6.14 -14.92 4.97
N ASN A 61 6.18 -14.36 6.17
CA ASN A 61 5.43 -14.80 7.32
C ASN A 61 5.25 -13.65 8.31
N PHE A 62 4.41 -13.84 9.32
CA PHE A 62 4.31 -12.95 10.48
C PHE A 62 4.01 -13.76 11.73
N SER A 63 4.36 -13.21 12.88
CA SER A 63 4.00 -13.78 14.19
C SER A 63 3.55 -12.65 15.12
N ASP A 64 2.46 -12.92 15.83
CA ASP A 64 1.92 -12.04 16.87
C ASP A 64 2.18 -12.73 18.22
N LYS A 65 3.09 -12.18 19.00
CA LYS A 65 3.46 -12.72 20.31
C LYS A 65 3.61 -11.58 21.32
N SER A 66 2.90 -11.69 22.42
CA SER A 66 2.99 -10.74 23.54
C SER A 66 2.73 -9.28 23.14
N GLY A 67 1.84 -9.04 22.17
CA GLY A 67 1.48 -7.71 21.69
C GLY A 67 2.48 -7.11 20.71
N ILE A 68 3.50 -7.86 20.30
CA ILE A 68 4.46 -7.45 19.26
C ILE A 68 4.20 -8.25 17.99
N LEU A 69 3.90 -7.55 16.91
CA LEU A 69 3.76 -8.15 15.58
C LEU A 69 5.11 -8.12 14.84
N LYS A 70 5.63 -9.29 14.55
CA LYS A 70 6.89 -9.46 13.84
C LYS A 70 6.62 -9.90 12.40
N LEU A 71 7.09 -9.13 11.44
CA LEU A 71 6.96 -9.39 10.01
C LEU A 71 8.27 -10.00 9.49
N THR A 72 8.24 -11.24 9.00
CA THR A 72 9.42 -11.85 8.35
C THR A 72 9.43 -11.47 6.89
N THR A 73 10.49 -10.78 6.46
CA THR A 73 10.59 -10.19 5.12
C THR A 73 11.82 -10.67 4.36
N SER A 74 11.74 -10.61 3.05
CA SER A 74 12.84 -10.66 2.11
C SER A 74 12.56 -9.69 0.96
N TRP A 75 13.23 -9.82 -0.18
CA TRP A 75 13.00 -8.89 -1.30
C TRP A 75 12.97 -9.60 -2.66
N ILE A 76 12.33 -8.97 -3.63
CA ILE A 76 12.38 -9.32 -5.06
C ILE A 76 12.60 -8.06 -5.89
N GLU A 77 13.00 -8.22 -7.16
CA GLU A 77 13.02 -7.13 -8.14
C GLU A 77 11.57 -6.77 -8.53
N PHE A 78 11.27 -5.48 -8.68
CA PHE A 78 9.93 -5.00 -9.05
C PHE A 78 9.48 -5.57 -10.41
N SER A 79 10.40 -5.76 -11.35
CA SER A 79 10.15 -6.43 -12.62
C SER A 79 9.56 -7.84 -12.48
N LEU A 80 9.95 -8.59 -11.44
CA LEU A 80 9.36 -9.89 -11.14
C LEU A 80 7.91 -9.78 -10.68
N LEU A 81 7.59 -8.81 -9.82
CA LEU A 81 6.21 -8.54 -9.42
C LEU A 81 5.33 -8.23 -10.62
N VAL A 82 5.79 -7.28 -11.47
CA VAL A 82 5.05 -6.85 -12.67
C VAL A 82 4.81 -8.04 -13.60
N TYR A 83 5.83 -8.86 -13.85
CA TYR A 83 5.70 -10.06 -14.68
C TYR A 83 4.69 -11.07 -14.09
N HIS A 84 4.74 -11.32 -12.77
CA HIS A 84 3.82 -12.23 -12.10
C HIS A 84 2.39 -11.72 -12.13
N ASN A 85 2.18 -10.42 -11.90
CA ASN A 85 0.86 -9.81 -11.97
C ASN A 85 0.26 -9.87 -13.39
N TYR A 86 1.06 -9.56 -14.41
CA TYR A 86 0.64 -9.63 -15.81
C TYR A 86 0.21 -11.04 -16.21
N ASN A 87 0.96 -12.04 -15.79
CA ASN A 87 0.67 -13.46 -16.11
C ASN A 87 -0.27 -14.12 -15.10
N LYS A 88 -0.80 -13.40 -14.11
CA LYS A 88 -1.67 -13.92 -13.03
C LYS A 88 -1.02 -15.08 -12.25
N LEU A 89 0.29 -15.02 -12.06
CA LEU A 89 1.06 -16.02 -11.33
C LEU A 89 1.25 -15.57 -9.88
N SER A 90 1.24 -16.52 -8.95
CA SER A 90 1.62 -16.25 -7.55
C SER A 90 3.14 -16.26 -7.41
N ILE A 91 3.66 -15.44 -6.49
CA ILE A 91 5.07 -15.47 -6.08
C ILE A 91 5.24 -16.58 -5.05
N PRO A 92 5.99 -17.66 -5.36
CA PRO A 92 6.12 -18.81 -4.47
C PRO A 92 6.77 -18.43 -3.13
N GLY A 93 6.33 -19.04 -2.02
CA GLY A 93 6.96 -18.89 -0.71
C GLY A 93 6.73 -17.53 -0.04
N THR A 94 5.72 -16.75 -0.50
CA THR A 94 5.36 -15.48 0.10
C THR A 94 3.88 -15.36 0.38
N LEU A 95 3.54 -14.49 1.34
CA LEU A 95 2.18 -13.99 1.52
C LEU A 95 1.85 -12.88 0.51
N GLY A 96 2.87 -12.21 -0.02
CA GLY A 96 2.77 -11.19 -1.05
C GLY A 96 3.83 -10.10 -0.90
N VAL A 97 3.89 -9.22 -1.90
CA VAL A 97 4.71 -8.01 -1.85
C VAL A 97 4.15 -7.06 -0.81
N LEU A 98 5.02 -6.62 0.10
CA LEU A 98 4.65 -5.82 1.25
C LEU A 98 4.49 -4.34 0.87
N GLY A 99 3.41 -3.74 1.31
CA GLY A 99 3.14 -2.32 1.16
C GLY A 99 2.16 -1.85 2.23
N CYS A 100 1.85 -0.56 2.24
CA CYS A 100 0.84 0.01 3.13
C CYS A 100 -0.26 0.72 2.34
N LYS A 101 -1.42 0.83 2.98
CA LYS A 101 -2.49 1.75 2.66
C LYS A 101 -2.90 2.47 3.93
N VAL A 102 -2.90 3.78 3.89
CA VAL A 102 -3.07 4.61 5.08
C VAL A 102 -4.42 5.30 5.04
N LEU A 103 -5.25 4.98 6.02
CA LEU A 103 -6.51 5.64 6.28
C LEU A 103 -6.22 6.92 7.09
N ILE A 104 -6.06 8.02 6.40
CA ILE A 104 -5.80 9.32 7.03
C ILE A 104 -7.14 9.99 7.28
N THR A 105 -7.46 10.23 8.56
CA THR A 105 -8.70 10.86 8.95
C THR A 105 -8.49 12.31 9.38
N ASN A 106 -9.57 13.11 9.32
CA ASN A 106 -9.60 14.40 9.96
C ASN A 106 -9.65 14.22 11.49
N PRO A 107 -9.31 15.27 12.31
CA PRO A 107 -9.30 15.17 13.77
C PRO A 107 -10.65 14.79 14.42
N LYS A 108 -11.77 14.97 13.72
CA LYS A 108 -13.10 14.56 14.18
C LYS A 108 -13.49 13.15 13.72
N GLU A 109 -12.60 12.47 12.96
CA GLU A 109 -12.84 11.13 12.43
C GLU A 109 -14.15 10.99 11.64
N THR A 110 -14.61 12.05 10.98
CA THR A 110 -15.82 12.05 10.16
C THR A 110 -15.53 11.87 8.68
N HIS A 111 -14.29 12.20 8.26
CA HIS A 111 -13.83 12.13 6.87
C HIS A 111 -12.44 11.54 6.77
N PHE A 112 -12.13 10.97 5.63
CA PHE A 112 -10.81 10.40 5.31
C PHE A 112 -10.36 10.84 3.92
N LEU A 113 -9.05 10.75 3.66
CA LEU A 113 -8.45 11.08 2.37
C LEU A 113 -8.62 9.94 1.38
N LEU A 114 -9.04 10.29 0.17
CA LEU A 114 -9.28 9.37 -0.92
C LEU A 114 -8.80 9.95 -2.24
N GLY A 115 -8.16 9.14 -3.07
CA GLY A 115 -7.72 9.49 -4.41
C GLY A 115 -8.27 8.57 -5.48
N VAL A 116 -8.25 9.07 -6.72
CA VAL A 116 -8.50 8.27 -7.93
C VAL A 116 -7.18 8.16 -8.68
N ARG A 117 -6.72 6.95 -8.96
CA ARG A 117 -5.49 6.74 -9.71
C ARG A 117 -5.59 7.36 -11.09
N SER A 118 -4.52 8.04 -11.52
CA SER A 118 -4.42 8.66 -12.82
C SER A 118 -4.64 7.64 -13.94
N GLN A 119 -5.22 8.09 -15.06
CA GLN A 119 -5.31 7.28 -16.28
C GLN A 119 -3.94 6.93 -16.88
N LYS A 120 -2.89 7.68 -16.51
CA LYS A 120 -1.50 7.39 -16.89
C LYS A 120 -0.82 6.39 -15.98
N SER A 121 -1.45 6.02 -14.86
CA SER A 121 -0.90 5.03 -13.94
C SER A 121 -0.82 3.67 -14.61
N GLU A 122 0.33 3.04 -14.51
CA GLU A 122 0.59 1.68 -15.00
C GLU A 122 -0.24 0.62 -14.27
N TYR A 123 -0.57 0.87 -13.02
CA TYR A 123 -1.31 -0.06 -12.17
C TYR A 123 -2.70 0.47 -11.83
N LYS A 124 -3.73 -0.26 -12.23
CA LYS A 124 -5.16 0.05 -11.95
C LYS A 124 -5.55 1.51 -12.22
N PRO A 125 -5.38 2.05 -13.44
CA PRO A 125 -5.79 3.41 -13.75
C PRO A 125 -7.28 3.61 -13.50
N GLY A 126 -7.68 4.76 -12.97
CA GLY A 126 -9.07 5.10 -12.65
C GLY A 126 -9.64 4.43 -11.39
N PHE A 127 -8.85 3.63 -10.67
CA PHE A 127 -9.31 3.01 -9.43
C PHE A 127 -9.24 3.98 -8.25
N VAL A 128 -10.20 3.84 -7.36
CA VAL A 128 -10.27 4.59 -6.10
C VAL A 128 -9.38 3.92 -5.06
N THR A 129 -8.55 4.70 -4.37
CA THR A 129 -7.53 4.19 -3.44
C THR A 129 -7.28 5.11 -2.27
N LEU A 130 -6.76 4.53 -1.20
CA LEU A 130 -6.10 5.25 -0.11
C LEU A 130 -4.65 5.57 -0.50
N PRO A 131 -4.02 6.63 0.07
CA PRO A 131 -2.60 6.89 -0.08
C PRO A 131 -1.74 5.75 0.48
N GLY A 132 -0.49 5.66 0.02
CA GLY A 132 0.51 4.67 0.41
C GLY A 132 0.96 3.75 -0.72
N GLY A 133 2.12 3.17 -0.58
CA GLY A 133 2.82 2.43 -1.64
C GLY A 133 3.48 1.14 -1.19
N LEU A 134 4.49 0.71 -1.94
CA LEU A 134 5.25 -0.51 -1.69
C LEU A 134 6.50 -0.21 -0.87
N PHE A 135 6.81 -1.07 0.08
CA PHE A 135 8.05 -0.94 0.83
C PHE A 135 9.25 -1.44 0.01
N GLU A 136 10.34 -0.71 0.10
CA GLU A 136 11.60 -1.00 -0.56
C GLU A 136 12.61 -1.65 0.38
N ILE A 137 13.67 -2.23 -0.18
CA ILE A 137 14.76 -2.82 0.60
C ILE A 137 15.45 -1.79 1.52
N SER A 138 15.46 -0.53 1.14
CA SER A 138 16.00 0.59 1.94
C SER A 138 15.24 0.80 3.25
N ASP A 139 13.97 0.43 3.30
CA ASP A 139 13.12 0.62 4.48
C ASP A 139 13.46 -0.33 5.64
N ILE A 140 14.17 -1.44 5.39
CA ILE A 140 14.49 -2.41 6.45
C ILE A 140 15.41 -1.85 7.57
N THR A 141 16.13 -0.76 7.29
CA THR A 141 16.96 -0.06 8.28
C THR A 141 16.14 0.89 9.17
N ASN A 142 14.90 1.14 8.81
CA ASN A 142 13.96 2.01 9.49
C ASN A 142 12.90 1.19 10.24
N THR A 143 12.11 1.86 11.05
CA THR A 143 10.88 1.25 11.62
C THR A 143 9.81 1.13 10.55
N VAL A 144 8.80 0.27 10.80
CA VAL A 144 7.62 0.17 9.91
C VAL A 144 6.90 1.51 9.80
N GLN A 145 6.85 2.26 10.90
CA GLN A 145 6.26 3.60 10.94
C GLN A 145 7.00 4.58 10.02
N GLU A 146 8.33 4.62 10.09
CA GLU A 146 9.15 5.50 9.22
C GLU A 146 8.99 5.16 7.75
N ALA A 147 8.86 3.87 7.40
CA ALA A 147 8.60 3.45 6.04
C ALA A 147 7.20 3.92 5.55
N CYS A 148 6.17 3.81 6.39
CA CYS A 148 4.84 4.37 6.07
C CYS A 148 4.89 5.89 5.89
N LEU A 149 5.62 6.59 6.75
CA LEU A 149 5.77 8.05 6.67
C LEU A 149 6.54 8.48 5.43
N ARG A 150 7.53 7.69 4.97
CA ARG A 150 8.21 7.94 3.71
C ARG A 150 7.23 7.95 2.54
N GLU A 151 6.43 6.88 2.41
CA GLU A 151 5.39 6.80 1.36
C GLU A 151 4.44 8.00 1.40
N LEU A 152 3.99 8.39 2.59
CA LEU A 152 3.10 9.55 2.73
C LEU A 152 3.78 10.87 2.37
N ARG A 153 5.07 11.05 2.71
CA ARG A 153 5.81 12.28 2.35
C ARG A 153 6.07 12.36 0.84
N GLU A 154 6.25 11.22 0.17
CA GLU A 154 6.42 11.17 -1.27
C GLU A 154 5.13 11.50 -2.03
N GLU A 155 3.97 11.23 -1.45
CA GLU A 155 2.67 11.48 -2.07
C GLU A 155 1.99 12.77 -1.59
N LEU A 156 2.26 13.24 -0.37
CA LEU A 156 1.45 14.27 0.30
C LEU A 156 2.28 15.39 0.92
N GLU A 157 1.81 16.64 0.74
CA GLU A 157 2.31 17.81 1.47
C GLU A 157 1.53 18.07 2.78
N ILE A 158 1.22 17.02 3.52
CA ILE A 158 0.50 17.12 4.79
C ILE A 158 1.30 16.55 5.94
N GLN A 159 1.05 17.09 7.15
CA GLN A 159 1.56 16.48 8.37
C GLN A 159 0.50 15.55 8.95
N VAL A 160 0.87 14.29 9.15
CA VAL A 160 0.07 13.31 9.88
C VAL A 160 0.49 13.28 11.35
N GLN A 161 -0.39 12.79 12.19
CA GLN A 161 -0.10 12.60 13.61
C GLN A 161 0.66 11.29 13.80
N GLU A 162 2.00 11.39 13.86
CA GLU A 162 2.90 10.24 13.86
C GLU A 162 2.77 9.36 15.12
N ASP A 163 2.41 9.96 16.25
CA ASP A 163 2.22 9.30 17.54
C ASP A 163 0.92 8.47 17.64
N VAL A 164 0.07 8.50 16.60
CA VAL A 164 -1.22 7.79 16.56
C VAL A 164 -1.36 6.98 15.27
N MET A 165 -0.27 6.38 14.81
CA MET A 165 -0.33 5.45 13.68
C MET A 165 -0.53 4.03 14.20
N ASP A 166 -1.67 3.45 13.87
CA ASP A 166 -2.04 2.10 14.25
C ASP A 166 -2.12 1.18 13.02
N LEU A 167 -1.60 -0.03 13.14
CA LEU A 167 -1.92 -1.12 12.22
C LEU A 167 -3.27 -1.72 12.62
N ILE A 168 -4.19 -1.82 11.68
CA ILE A 168 -5.53 -2.39 11.92
C ILE A 168 -5.74 -3.73 11.22
N ALA A 169 -5.01 -4.02 10.14
CA ALA A 169 -5.09 -5.31 9.45
C ALA A 169 -3.90 -5.54 8.53
N ILE A 170 -3.64 -6.81 8.23
CA ILE A 170 -2.85 -7.25 7.07
C ILE A 170 -3.80 -7.94 6.11
N ILE A 171 -3.93 -7.41 4.92
CA ILE A 171 -4.85 -7.92 3.90
C ILE A 171 -4.10 -8.41 2.67
N ARG A 172 -4.70 -9.36 1.97
CA ARG A 172 -4.21 -9.83 0.68
C ARG A 172 -4.84 -9.00 -0.44
N GLY A 173 -4.02 -8.51 -1.36
CA GLY A 173 -4.50 -7.86 -2.57
C GLY A 173 -5.24 -8.83 -3.51
N GLU A 174 -6.11 -8.29 -4.35
CA GLU A 174 -6.98 -9.08 -5.27
C GLU A 174 -6.20 -10.06 -6.17
N LYS A 175 -5.03 -9.64 -6.65
CA LYS A 175 -4.19 -10.48 -7.53
C LYS A 175 -3.37 -11.52 -6.78
N GLY A 176 -3.45 -11.53 -5.46
CA GLY A 176 -2.80 -12.52 -4.62
C GLY A 176 -1.29 -12.35 -4.45
N ASN A 177 -0.69 -11.30 -5.00
CA ASN A 177 0.74 -11.00 -4.87
C ASN A 177 1.03 -9.80 -3.97
N SER A 178 0.03 -9.20 -3.33
CA SER A 178 0.21 -8.07 -2.43
C SER A 178 -0.18 -8.45 -1.01
N ALA A 179 0.65 -8.08 -0.03
CA ALA A 179 0.37 -8.12 1.40
C ALA A 179 0.36 -6.67 1.90
N ILE A 180 -0.82 -6.13 2.16
CA ILE A 180 -1.03 -4.71 2.45
C ILE A 180 -1.25 -4.51 3.93
N LEU A 181 -0.41 -3.70 4.56
CA LEU A 181 -0.63 -3.17 5.90
C LEU A 181 -1.70 -2.07 5.82
N MET A 182 -2.82 -2.28 6.49
CA MET A 182 -3.85 -1.27 6.66
C MET A 182 -3.53 -0.43 7.89
N ILE A 183 -3.11 0.81 7.66
CA ILE A 183 -2.68 1.75 8.69
C ILE A 183 -3.77 2.80 8.91
N TYR A 184 -4.02 3.13 10.16
CA TYR A 184 -4.90 4.21 10.58
C TYR A 184 -4.10 5.34 11.21
N THR A 185 -4.37 6.58 10.85
CA THR A 185 -3.79 7.77 11.48
C THR A 185 -4.68 8.98 11.32
N THR A 186 -4.46 10.02 12.13
CA THR A 186 -5.15 11.30 12.03
C THR A 186 -4.24 12.38 11.44
N CYS A 187 -4.82 13.30 10.67
CA CYS A 187 -4.10 14.45 10.13
C CYS A 187 -4.19 15.63 11.08
N ARG A 188 -3.04 16.22 11.49
CA ARG A 188 -2.98 17.37 12.41
C ARG A 188 -3.30 18.71 11.75
N THR A 189 -3.10 18.85 10.46
CA THR A 189 -3.01 20.16 9.78
C THR A 189 -4.32 20.78 9.38
N LEU A 190 -5.43 20.20 9.77
CA LEU A 190 -6.73 20.79 9.45
C LEU A 190 -7.11 21.81 10.51
N GLY A 191 -6.82 23.06 10.21
CA GLY A 191 -7.15 24.18 11.10
C GLY A 191 -8.61 24.13 11.54
N ASN A 192 -8.86 24.56 12.79
CA ASN A 192 -10.17 24.83 13.38
C ASN A 192 -11.25 23.74 13.36
N GLY A 193 -10.90 22.48 13.16
CA GLY A 193 -11.82 21.34 13.35
C GLY A 193 -12.97 21.26 12.36
N GLY A 194 -12.93 22.02 11.27
CA GLY A 194 -13.80 21.84 10.11
C GLY A 194 -13.24 20.80 9.16
N VAL A 195 -14.10 20.14 8.40
CA VAL A 195 -13.68 19.43 7.19
C VAL A 195 -13.37 20.51 6.16
N PRO A 196 -12.14 20.62 5.66
CA PRO A 196 -11.88 21.56 4.60
C PRO A 196 -12.62 21.06 3.36
N ASP A 197 -13.31 21.97 2.72
CA ASP A 197 -13.90 21.78 1.39
C ASP A 197 -12.80 21.76 0.30
N VAL A 198 -11.60 21.32 0.68
CA VAL A 198 -10.38 21.49 -0.11
C VAL A 198 -9.76 20.13 -0.40
N SER A 199 -9.50 19.89 -1.66
CA SER A 199 -8.63 18.83 -2.13
C SER A 199 -7.19 19.10 -1.69
N ILE A 200 -6.47 18.05 -1.30
CA ILE A 200 -5.06 18.14 -0.93
C ILE A 200 -4.22 17.88 -2.17
N PRO A 201 -3.32 18.80 -2.55
CA PRO A 201 -2.37 18.55 -3.63
C PRO A 201 -1.50 17.34 -3.32
N VAL A 202 -1.23 16.54 -4.34
CA VAL A 202 -0.29 15.44 -4.29
C VAL A 202 1.03 15.89 -4.89
N VAL A 203 2.11 15.73 -4.14
CA VAL A 203 3.43 16.18 -4.59
C VAL A 203 3.95 15.31 -5.72
N GLY A 204 4.25 15.95 -6.83
CA GLY A 204 5.31 15.49 -7.75
C GLY A 204 5.06 14.24 -8.58
N ASN A 205 3.95 13.53 -8.45
CA ASN A 205 3.72 12.39 -9.31
C ASN A 205 2.33 12.41 -9.96
N GLU A 206 2.29 11.93 -11.18
CA GLU A 206 1.05 11.75 -11.94
C GLU A 206 0.26 10.52 -11.47
N GLU A 207 0.44 10.09 -10.21
CA GLU A 207 -0.19 8.87 -9.67
C GLU A 207 -1.69 9.03 -9.47
N PHE A 208 -2.12 10.21 -9.02
CA PHE A 208 -3.54 10.51 -8.82
C PHE A 208 -4.09 11.39 -9.92
N GLN A 209 -5.37 11.18 -10.24
CA GLN A 209 -6.11 12.01 -11.18
C GLN A 209 -6.16 13.45 -10.65
N ASP A 210 -5.87 14.43 -11.54
CA ASP A 210 -5.80 15.85 -11.20
C ASP A 210 -4.76 16.19 -10.12
N ASN A 211 -3.87 15.27 -9.77
CA ASN A 211 -2.89 15.37 -8.68
C ASN A 211 -3.56 15.76 -7.35
N LEU A 212 -4.70 15.16 -7.03
CA LEU A 212 -5.48 15.53 -5.87
C LEU A 212 -5.99 14.31 -5.08
N LEU A 213 -5.90 14.42 -3.75
CA LEU A 213 -6.71 13.65 -2.82
C LEU A 213 -7.85 14.51 -2.31
N ARG A 214 -8.98 13.87 -2.01
CA ARG A 214 -10.18 14.55 -1.53
C ARG A 214 -10.64 13.99 -0.20
N TRP A 215 -11.14 14.86 0.67
CA TRP A 215 -11.84 14.45 1.86
C TRP A 215 -13.18 13.83 1.51
N THR A 216 -13.39 12.61 1.95
CA THR A 216 -14.60 11.82 1.71
C THR A 216 -15.22 11.43 3.04
N SER A 217 -16.52 11.62 3.20
CA SER A 217 -17.23 11.19 4.41
C SER A 217 -17.24 9.66 4.51
N PHE A 218 -17.09 9.13 5.71
CA PHE A 218 -17.25 7.69 5.97
C PHE A 218 -18.60 7.15 5.52
N GLU A 219 -19.66 7.95 5.60
CA GLU A 219 -20.99 7.59 5.15
C GLU A 219 -21.07 7.30 3.65
N GLN A 220 -20.11 7.78 2.87
CA GLN A 220 -20.05 7.56 1.43
C GLN A 220 -19.40 6.23 1.04
N ILE A 221 -18.66 5.56 1.94
CA ILE A 221 -17.98 4.30 1.63
C ILE A 221 -18.93 3.23 1.06
N PRO A 222 -20.14 3.01 1.60
CA PRO A 222 -21.08 2.01 1.05
C PRO A 222 -21.49 2.27 -0.39
N TYR A 223 -21.47 3.53 -0.82
CA TYR A 223 -21.90 3.99 -2.15
C TYR A 223 -20.78 4.05 -3.17
N LEU A 224 -19.50 3.83 -2.76
CA LEU A 224 -18.40 3.75 -3.70
C LEU A 224 -18.60 2.55 -4.63
N GLU A 225 -18.44 2.77 -5.94
CA GLU A 225 -18.65 1.74 -6.95
C GLU A 225 -17.66 0.58 -6.81
N SER A 226 -18.19 -0.62 -6.83
CA SER A 226 -17.46 -1.82 -6.45
C SER A 226 -16.37 -2.24 -7.41
N PRO A 227 -16.44 -2.23 -8.74
CA PRO A 227 -15.35 -2.80 -9.54
C PRO A 227 -14.06 -1.96 -9.52
N ASN A 228 -14.16 -0.68 -9.12
CA ASN A 228 -13.06 0.28 -9.15
C ASN A 228 -12.49 0.61 -7.77
N LEU A 229 -12.74 -0.21 -6.76
CA LEU A 229 -12.13 -0.04 -5.44
C LEU A 229 -10.83 -0.83 -5.35
N MET A 230 -9.80 -0.21 -4.80
CA MET A 230 -8.59 -0.94 -4.40
C MET A 230 -8.78 -1.67 -3.05
N GLU A 231 -7.93 -2.63 -2.80
CA GLU A 231 -8.05 -3.62 -1.73
C GLU A 231 -8.32 -3.02 -0.35
N GLY A 232 -7.66 -1.90 -0.03
CA GLY A 232 -7.85 -1.21 1.26
C GLY A 232 -9.26 -0.68 1.44
N LEU A 233 -9.84 -0.07 0.40
CA LEU A 233 -11.22 0.41 0.44
C LEU A 233 -12.25 -0.72 0.43
N GLN A 234 -11.98 -1.82 -0.28
CA GLN A 234 -12.82 -3.00 -0.21
C GLN A 234 -12.86 -3.59 1.20
N TYR A 235 -11.70 -3.60 1.89
CA TYR A 235 -11.64 -4.02 3.29
C TYR A 235 -12.53 -3.14 4.17
N LEU A 236 -12.40 -1.80 4.09
CA LEU A 236 -13.19 -0.86 4.87
C LEU A 236 -14.69 -1.00 4.58
N LYS A 237 -15.06 -1.10 3.30
CA LYS A 237 -16.45 -1.30 2.87
C LYS A 237 -17.06 -2.58 3.46
N ASN A 238 -16.32 -3.68 3.48
CA ASN A 238 -16.79 -4.95 4.01
C ASN A 238 -16.95 -4.93 5.54
N ARG A 239 -16.32 -3.97 6.21
CA ARG A 239 -16.43 -3.76 7.66
C ARG A 239 -17.54 -2.79 8.06
N ASN A 240 -18.25 -2.21 7.10
CA ASN A 240 -19.23 -1.15 7.33
C ASN A 240 -18.66 0.05 8.10
N ILE A 241 -17.38 0.35 7.83
CA ILE A 241 -16.68 1.54 8.31
C ILE A 241 -16.81 2.62 7.26
#